data_ee8079b69cb204cbb111f8ebd485697e
#
_entry.id   ee8079b69cb204cbb111f8ebd485697e
#
_cell.length_a   1.000
_cell.length_b   1.000
_cell.length_c   1.000
_cell.angle_alpha   90.00
_cell.angle_beta   90.00
_cell.angle_gamma   90.00
#
_symmetry.space_group_name_H-M   'P 1'
#
loop_
_entity.id
_entity.type
_entity.pdbx_description
1 polymer ?
#
loop_
_entity_poly.entity_id
_entity_poly.type
_entity_poly.pdbx_seq_one_letter_code
_entity_poly.pdbx_strand_id
1 'polypeptide(L)'
;MREFPFEELVSKDKSFRQLYAEYKIDQERSELLREADVAAATQTLLSESAGKEVPQRLRQKILGKSFEGRTIRLVSIGTGERSIFMWTQMHGDESTHTSVVLSILNTLVNLGNEAFGGADFLGDCTLHVLPMLNPDGAARQTRENAQGVDINRDAVELNTPEGRILREVVLQLEPQYGFNLHNQRADKTVTDTGKIAVLSVLAPPLDYDDTDSPSVIRARQLAIEMFAVGQRLLPGHSTRYEAGYMPTAFGEWVQAQGASTMLLEAGGWPKDQPVWRDELHYVTLMTALRSIHQQAFSEIESTQYKSLPLNKIVK
;
A
#
# COMPACT_ATOMS: atom_id res chain seq x y z
N MET A 1 -3.59 30.23 8.68
CA MET A 1 -3.31 28.80 8.52
C MET A 1 -3.42 28.18 9.91
N ARG A 2 -4.41 27.33 10.16
CA ARG A 2 -4.36 26.48 11.35
C ARG A 2 -3.28 25.45 11.06
N GLU A 3 -2.22 25.43 11.85
CA GLU A 3 -1.22 24.36 11.81
C GLU A 3 -1.99 23.06 12.08
N PHE A 4 -1.88 22.13 11.15
CA PHE A 4 -2.41 20.77 11.34
C PHE A 4 -1.74 20.21 12.60
N PRO A 5 -2.47 19.54 13.52
CA PRO A 5 -1.89 19.08 14.81
C PRO A 5 -0.94 17.90 14.60
N PHE A 6 0.13 18.14 13.84
CA PHE A 6 1.18 17.16 13.55
C PHE A 6 1.85 16.61 14.83
N GLU A 7 1.96 17.41 15.90
CA GLU A 7 2.56 16.96 17.16
C GLU A 7 1.75 15.86 17.86
N GLU A 8 0.42 15.90 17.76
CA GLU A 8 -0.45 14.86 18.36
C GLU A 8 -0.37 13.54 17.60
N LEU A 9 -0.17 13.57 16.28
CA LEU A 9 0.09 12.40 15.45
C LEU A 9 1.48 11.79 15.74
N VAL A 10 2.49 12.63 16.02
CA VAL A 10 3.88 12.20 16.32
C VAL A 10 3.96 11.31 17.56
N SER A 11 3.20 11.59 18.62
CA SER A 11 3.18 10.74 19.82
C SER A 11 2.63 9.33 19.53
N LYS A 12 1.72 9.22 18.54
CA LYS A 12 1.09 7.96 18.12
C LYS A 12 1.98 7.17 17.14
N ASP A 13 2.84 7.84 16.35
CA ASP A 13 3.76 7.16 15.41
C ASP A 13 4.83 6.32 16.13
N LYS A 14 5.26 6.72 17.34
CA LYS A 14 6.18 5.91 18.16
C LYS A 14 5.60 4.53 18.49
N SER A 15 4.28 4.43 18.70
CA SER A 15 3.63 3.16 18.94
C SER A 15 3.67 2.26 17.71
N PHE A 16 3.44 2.77 16.50
CA PHE A 16 3.52 1.97 15.28
C PHE A 16 4.94 1.48 14.98
N ARG A 17 5.98 2.23 15.30
CA ARG A 17 7.37 1.76 15.21
C ARG A 17 7.64 0.58 16.15
N GLN A 18 7.11 0.63 17.38
CA GLN A 18 7.22 -0.46 18.35
C GLN A 18 6.46 -1.69 17.85
N LEU A 19 5.25 -1.51 17.32
CA LEU A 19 4.48 -2.60 16.72
C LEU A 19 5.21 -3.24 15.53
N TYR A 20 5.83 -2.43 14.66
CA TYR A 20 6.64 -2.98 13.60
C TYR A 20 7.81 -3.83 14.12
N ALA A 21 8.53 -3.34 15.12
CA ALA A 21 9.66 -4.07 15.70
C ALA A 21 9.24 -5.43 16.28
N GLU A 22 8.02 -5.52 16.83
CA GLU A 22 7.47 -6.72 17.48
C GLU A 22 6.80 -7.69 16.50
N TYR A 23 6.05 -7.16 15.51
CA TYR A 23 5.20 -7.95 14.62
C TYR A 23 5.66 -8.01 13.16
N LYS A 24 6.84 -7.48 12.83
CA LYS A 24 7.37 -7.61 11.47
C LYS A 24 7.61 -9.08 11.11
N ILE A 25 7.36 -9.43 9.86
CA ILE A 25 7.81 -10.70 9.32
C ILE A 25 9.34 -10.68 9.09
N ASP A 26 9.95 -11.84 8.95
CA ASP A 26 11.40 -11.99 8.81
C ASP A 26 11.97 -11.11 7.67
N GLN A 27 12.86 -10.17 8.03
CA GLN A 27 13.43 -9.18 7.11
C GLN A 27 14.52 -9.72 6.19
N GLU A 28 15.18 -10.83 6.55
CA GLU A 28 16.26 -11.39 5.72
C GLU A 28 15.76 -11.83 4.34
N ARG A 29 14.44 -11.99 4.17
CA ARG A 29 13.79 -12.43 2.93
C ARG A 29 12.91 -11.36 2.26
N SER A 30 12.78 -10.17 2.84
CA SER A 30 11.84 -9.16 2.33
C SER A 30 12.12 -8.72 0.88
N GLU A 31 13.36 -8.76 0.45
CA GLU A 31 13.76 -8.38 -0.92
C GLU A 31 13.53 -9.48 -1.98
N LEU A 32 13.22 -10.73 -1.56
CA LEU A 32 13.14 -11.89 -2.45
C LEU A 32 11.89 -12.75 -2.22
N LEU A 33 10.79 -12.16 -1.71
CA LEU A 33 9.58 -12.91 -1.41
C LEU A 33 8.99 -13.57 -2.66
N ARG A 34 8.69 -14.86 -2.53
CA ARG A 34 8.06 -15.71 -3.55
C ARG A 34 6.69 -16.19 -3.09
N GLU A 35 5.92 -16.77 -4.00
CA GLU A 35 4.58 -17.28 -3.70
C GLU A 35 4.56 -18.27 -2.52
N ALA A 36 5.56 -19.13 -2.41
CA ALA A 36 5.69 -20.08 -1.29
C ALA A 36 5.87 -19.38 0.07
N ASP A 37 6.63 -18.27 0.12
CA ASP A 37 6.85 -17.50 1.35
C ASP A 37 5.55 -16.80 1.78
N VAL A 38 4.83 -16.19 0.83
CA VAL A 38 3.52 -15.59 1.07
C VAL A 38 2.49 -16.64 1.52
N ALA A 39 2.51 -17.83 0.92
CA ALA A 39 1.64 -18.93 1.30
C ALA A 39 1.92 -19.39 2.74
N ALA A 40 3.18 -19.59 3.11
CA ALA A 40 3.59 -20.00 4.44
C ALA A 40 3.22 -18.95 5.50
N ALA A 41 3.54 -17.67 5.27
CA ALA A 41 3.18 -16.58 6.17
C ALA A 41 1.66 -16.48 6.35
N THR A 42 0.89 -16.52 5.27
CA THR A 42 -0.57 -16.47 5.33
C THR A 42 -1.15 -17.66 6.09
N GLN A 43 -0.62 -18.89 5.90
CA GLN A 43 -1.09 -20.07 6.61
C GLN A 43 -0.81 -20.00 8.10
N THR A 44 0.34 -19.46 8.51
CA THR A 44 0.67 -19.19 9.91
C THR A 44 -0.35 -18.23 10.52
N LEU A 45 -0.59 -17.08 9.89
CA LEU A 45 -1.55 -16.08 10.35
C LEU A 45 -3.00 -16.62 10.42
N LEU A 46 -3.42 -17.43 9.46
CA LEU A 46 -4.72 -18.11 9.49
C LEU A 46 -4.84 -19.00 10.71
N SER A 47 -3.81 -19.79 11.01
CA SER A 47 -3.78 -20.70 12.18
C SER A 47 -3.82 -19.92 13.48
N GLU A 48 -3.05 -18.85 13.61
CA GLU A 48 -3.02 -17.98 14.80
C GLU A 48 -4.34 -17.26 15.03
N SER A 49 -5.02 -16.86 13.95
CA SER A 49 -6.31 -16.16 14.04
C SER A 49 -7.51 -17.07 14.28
N ALA A 50 -7.39 -18.38 14.12
CA ALA A 50 -8.53 -19.31 14.16
C ALA A 50 -9.31 -19.29 15.49
N GLY A 51 -8.64 -19.01 16.60
CA GLY A 51 -9.23 -18.90 17.95
C GLY A 51 -9.69 -17.49 18.35
N LYS A 52 -9.51 -16.51 17.47
CA LYS A 52 -9.85 -15.11 17.74
C LYS A 52 -11.34 -14.82 17.49
N GLU A 53 -11.83 -13.71 18.00
CA GLU A 53 -13.15 -13.16 17.70
C GLU A 53 -13.31 -12.90 16.18
N VAL A 54 -14.54 -12.92 15.68
CA VAL A 54 -14.82 -12.85 14.23
C VAL A 54 -14.18 -11.64 13.54
N PRO A 55 -14.23 -10.40 14.07
CA PRO A 55 -13.57 -9.27 13.41
C PRO A 55 -12.05 -9.43 13.26
N GLN A 56 -11.40 -10.10 14.21
CA GLN A 56 -9.95 -10.33 14.23
C GLN A 56 -9.53 -11.60 13.48
N ARG A 57 -10.49 -12.44 13.08
CA ARG A 57 -10.21 -13.68 12.36
C ARG A 57 -9.85 -13.40 10.92
N LEU A 58 -8.71 -13.91 10.52
CA LEU A 58 -8.27 -13.83 9.13
C LEU A 58 -9.09 -14.77 8.24
N ARG A 59 -9.43 -14.31 7.07
CA ARG A 59 -10.12 -15.09 6.02
C ARG A 59 -9.28 -15.07 4.76
N GLN A 60 -9.18 -16.22 4.08
CA GLN A 60 -8.49 -16.33 2.80
C GLN A 60 -9.44 -16.80 1.72
N LYS A 61 -9.33 -16.21 0.54
CA LYS A 61 -9.97 -16.65 -0.70
C LYS A 61 -8.89 -16.89 -1.76
N ILE A 62 -8.89 -18.04 -2.40
CA ILE A 62 -8.11 -18.27 -3.61
C ILE A 62 -8.85 -17.62 -4.76
N LEU A 63 -8.19 -16.66 -5.42
CA LEU A 63 -8.76 -15.89 -6.51
C LEU A 63 -8.61 -16.59 -7.86
N GLY A 64 -7.50 -17.32 -8.03
CA GLY A 64 -7.18 -18.00 -9.27
C GLY A 64 -5.72 -18.40 -9.33
N LYS A 65 -5.24 -18.53 -10.56
CA LYS A 65 -3.87 -18.90 -10.89
C LYS A 65 -3.24 -17.88 -11.82
N SER A 66 -1.93 -17.66 -11.65
CA SER A 66 -1.10 -16.93 -12.61
C SER A 66 -0.98 -17.71 -13.93
N PHE A 67 -0.34 -17.11 -14.91
CA PHE A 67 -0.11 -17.76 -16.21
C PHE A 67 0.62 -19.11 -16.10
N GLU A 68 1.56 -19.26 -15.17
CA GLU A 68 2.25 -20.53 -14.91
C GLU A 68 1.60 -21.39 -13.82
N GLY A 69 0.40 -21.06 -13.39
CA GLY A 69 -0.37 -21.87 -12.47
C GLY A 69 -0.06 -21.67 -10.98
N ARG A 70 0.68 -20.63 -10.58
CA ARG A 70 0.90 -20.26 -9.17
C ARG A 70 -0.36 -19.63 -8.58
N THR A 71 -0.56 -19.82 -7.29
CA THR A 71 -1.79 -19.37 -6.61
C THR A 71 -1.78 -17.88 -6.34
N ILE A 72 -2.86 -17.20 -6.72
CA ILE A 72 -3.15 -15.81 -6.35
C ILE A 72 -4.25 -15.83 -5.28
N ARG A 73 -4.01 -15.13 -4.15
CA ARG A 73 -4.87 -15.16 -2.97
C ARG A 73 -5.23 -13.78 -2.47
N LEU A 74 -6.43 -13.66 -1.93
CA LEU A 74 -6.92 -12.52 -1.17
C LEU A 74 -6.98 -12.91 0.30
N VAL A 75 -6.52 -12.03 1.16
CA VAL A 75 -6.58 -12.17 2.62
C VAL A 75 -7.39 -11.01 3.18
N SER A 76 -8.31 -11.27 4.09
CA SER A 76 -9.20 -10.24 4.63
C SER A 76 -9.31 -10.34 6.14
N ILE A 77 -9.36 -9.19 6.82
CA ILE A 77 -9.57 -9.07 8.27
C ILE A 77 -10.51 -7.89 8.55
N GLY A 78 -11.32 -7.99 9.60
CA GLY A 78 -12.37 -7.03 9.91
C GLY A 78 -13.72 -7.43 9.33
N THR A 79 -14.79 -6.77 9.78
CA THR A 79 -16.20 -7.05 9.39
C THR A 79 -16.98 -5.79 9.05
N GLY A 80 -16.33 -4.62 9.14
CA GLY A 80 -16.98 -3.33 8.88
C GLY A 80 -17.29 -3.08 7.40
N GLU A 81 -18.19 -2.16 7.16
CA GLU A 81 -18.65 -1.80 5.82
C GLU A 81 -17.65 -0.93 5.05
N ARG A 82 -16.68 -0.31 5.76
CA ARG A 82 -15.65 0.49 5.08
C ARG A 82 -14.60 -0.44 4.48
N SER A 83 -14.72 -0.67 3.18
CA SER A 83 -13.85 -1.55 2.42
C SER A 83 -12.55 -0.84 2.03
N ILE A 84 -11.41 -1.40 2.47
CA ILE A 84 -10.05 -0.94 2.15
C ILE A 84 -9.34 -2.07 1.42
N PHE A 85 -8.81 -1.81 0.24
CA PHE A 85 -8.13 -2.81 -0.57
C PHE A 85 -6.67 -2.41 -0.84
N MET A 86 -5.74 -3.31 -0.51
CA MET A 86 -4.31 -3.16 -0.79
C MET A 86 -3.86 -4.27 -1.73
N TRP A 87 -3.15 -3.91 -2.81
CA TRP A 87 -2.51 -4.90 -3.68
C TRP A 87 -1.05 -4.57 -3.88
N THR A 88 -0.23 -5.62 -3.87
CA THR A 88 1.22 -5.51 -3.94
C THR A 88 1.79 -6.43 -5.01
N GLN A 89 3.04 -6.22 -5.34
CA GLN A 89 3.87 -7.08 -6.20
C GLN A 89 3.16 -7.44 -7.52
N MET A 90 2.52 -6.44 -8.14
CA MET A 90 2.07 -6.60 -9.52
C MET A 90 3.26 -6.55 -10.49
N HIS A 91 4.34 -5.87 -10.12
CA HIS A 91 5.66 -6.10 -10.68
C HIS A 91 6.39 -7.11 -9.78
N GLY A 92 6.91 -8.19 -10.37
CA GLY A 92 7.39 -9.33 -9.60
C GLY A 92 8.64 -9.04 -8.77
N ASP A 93 9.44 -8.06 -9.18
CA ASP A 93 10.65 -7.60 -8.50
C ASP A 93 10.42 -6.55 -7.40
N GLU A 94 9.14 -6.21 -7.09
CA GLU A 94 8.77 -5.14 -6.14
C GLU A 94 8.19 -5.72 -4.85
N SER A 95 8.98 -6.37 -4.01
CA SER A 95 8.52 -7.14 -2.84
C SER A 95 8.43 -6.37 -1.53
N THR A 96 8.91 -5.12 -1.45
CA THR A 96 8.93 -4.35 -0.19
C THR A 96 7.56 -4.30 0.50
N HIS A 97 6.53 -3.92 -0.24
CA HIS A 97 5.20 -3.79 0.33
C HIS A 97 4.51 -5.13 0.62
N THR A 98 4.92 -6.23 -0.02
CA THR A 98 4.47 -7.57 0.34
C THR A 98 4.86 -7.92 1.77
N SER A 99 6.12 -7.65 2.16
CA SER A 99 6.60 -7.77 3.54
C SER A 99 5.81 -6.88 4.50
N VAL A 100 5.59 -5.62 4.11
CA VAL A 100 4.90 -4.64 4.93
C VAL A 100 3.44 -5.03 5.19
N VAL A 101 2.68 -5.42 4.17
CA VAL A 101 1.26 -5.77 4.37
C VAL A 101 1.09 -7.07 5.16
N LEU A 102 2.01 -8.04 5.03
CA LEU A 102 2.02 -9.23 5.87
C LEU A 102 2.32 -8.89 7.34
N SER A 103 3.21 -7.93 7.59
CA SER A 103 3.49 -7.41 8.93
C SER A 103 2.28 -6.67 9.53
N ILE A 104 1.54 -5.90 8.71
CA ILE A 104 0.27 -5.27 9.13
C ILE A 104 -0.76 -6.35 9.52
N LEU A 105 -0.93 -7.37 8.68
CA LEU A 105 -1.85 -8.48 8.99
C LEU A 105 -1.44 -9.21 10.28
N ASN A 106 -0.14 -9.44 10.49
CA ASN A 106 0.38 -10.04 11.72
C ASN A 106 0.05 -9.18 12.95
N THR A 107 0.25 -7.87 12.86
CA THR A 107 -0.14 -6.93 13.94
C THR A 107 -1.64 -7.03 14.24
N LEU A 108 -2.49 -6.99 13.22
CA LEU A 108 -3.94 -7.03 13.39
C LEU A 108 -4.46 -8.38 13.93
N VAL A 109 -3.85 -9.49 13.50
CA VAL A 109 -4.17 -10.83 14.04
C VAL A 109 -3.82 -10.93 15.52
N ASN A 110 -2.69 -10.36 15.95
CA ASN A 110 -2.25 -10.46 17.32
C ASN A 110 -2.93 -9.48 18.27
N LEU A 111 -3.08 -8.22 17.86
CA LEU A 111 -3.57 -7.14 18.70
C LEU A 111 -5.02 -6.74 18.43
N GLY A 112 -5.59 -7.05 17.26
CA GLY A 112 -6.92 -6.57 16.89
C GLY A 112 -7.01 -5.05 16.95
N ASN A 113 -8.04 -4.55 17.60
CA ASN A 113 -8.31 -3.13 17.80
C ASN A 113 -7.26 -2.41 18.68
N GLU A 114 -6.52 -3.15 19.53
CA GLU A 114 -5.44 -2.58 20.34
C GLU A 114 -4.30 -2.01 19.46
N ALA A 115 -4.14 -2.49 18.22
CA ALA A 115 -3.23 -1.88 17.25
C ALA A 115 -3.53 -0.39 17.00
N PHE A 116 -4.76 0.04 17.24
CA PHE A 116 -5.23 1.42 17.09
C PHE A 116 -5.68 2.04 18.43
N GLY A 117 -5.16 1.53 19.56
CA GLY A 117 -5.47 2.05 20.90
C GLY A 117 -6.88 1.74 21.36
N GLY A 118 -7.44 0.59 20.99
CA GLY A 118 -8.77 0.13 21.35
C GLY A 118 -9.92 0.71 20.52
N ALA A 119 -9.62 1.57 19.52
CA ALA A 119 -10.64 2.04 18.59
C ALA A 119 -11.14 0.87 17.70
N ASP A 120 -12.45 0.78 17.46
CA ASP A 120 -13.07 -0.37 16.79
C ASP A 120 -12.84 -0.39 15.27
N PHE A 121 -11.56 -0.40 14.89
CA PHE A 121 -11.15 -0.46 13.48
C PHE A 121 -11.70 -1.69 12.76
N LEU A 122 -11.63 -2.87 13.39
CA LEU A 122 -12.04 -4.12 12.75
C LEU A 122 -13.56 -4.31 12.69
N GLY A 123 -14.32 -3.60 13.54
CA GLY A 123 -15.77 -3.53 13.46
C GLY A 123 -16.28 -2.54 12.42
N ASP A 124 -15.54 -1.44 12.19
CA ASP A 124 -15.92 -0.38 11.25
C ASP A 124 -15.34 -0.57 9.84
N CYS A 125 -14.21 -1.25 9.73
CA CYS A 125 -13.47 -1.44 8.50
C CYS A 125 -13.27 -2.94 8.17
N THR A 126 -13.18 -3.24 6.90
CA THR A 126 -12.63 -4.51 6.40
C THR A 126 -11.41 -4.21 5.54
N LEU A 127 -10.26 -4.72 5.98
CA LEU A 127 -9.02 -4.67 5.20
C LEU A 127 -8.90 -5.92 4.34
N HIS A 128 -8.83 -5.73 3.05
CA HIS A 128 -8.58 -6.74 2.03
C HIS A 128 -7.16 -6.56 1.49
N VAL A 129 -6.36 -7.61 1.46
CA VAL A 129 -4.97 -7.59 0.99
C VAL A 129 -4.78 -8.65 -0.07
N LEU A 130 -4.27 -8.25 -1.22
CA LEU A 130 -3.74 -9.13 -2.26
C LEU A 130 -2.21 -9.03 -2.20
N PRO A 131 -1.53 -9.91 -1.45
CA PRO A 131 -0.12 -9.72 -1.07
C PRO A 131 0.87 -10.00 -2.19
N MET A 132 0.45 -10.64 -3.27
CA MET A 132 1.28 -10.91 -4.45
C MET A 132 0.38 -11.16 -5.66
N LEU A 133 0.32 -10.19 -6.56
CA LEU A 133 -0.46 -10.31 -7.79
C LEU A 133 0.28 -11.09 -8.88
N ASN A 134 1.60 -10.91 -8.99
CA ASN A 134 2.47 -11.48 -10.02
C ASN A 134 3.47 -12.51 -9.47
N PRO A 135 3.02 -13.70 -9.08
CA PRO A 135 3.92 -14.71 -8.52
C PRO A 135 4.91 -15.29 -9.54
N ASP A 136 4.63 -15.20 -10.85
CA ASP A 136 5.51 -15.65 -11.91
C ASP A 136 6.69 -14.68 -12.11
N GLY A 137 6.40 -13.39 -12.15
CA GLY A 137 7.43 -12.34 -12.15
C GLY A 137 8.26 -12.37 -10.86
N ALA A 138 7.64 -12.59 -9.70
CA ALA A 138 8.33 -12.74 -8.43
C ALA A 138 9.33 -13.91 -8.44
N ALA A 139 8.95 -15.04 -9.02
CA ALA A 139 9.84 -16.20 -9.15
C ALA A 139 11.06 -15.91 -10.02
N ARG A 140 10.95 -14.99 -11.00
CA ARG A 140 12.02 -14.60 -11.94
C ARG A 140 12.72 -13.31 -11.56
N GLN A 141 12.21 -12.58 -10.56
CA GLN A 141 12.67 -11.23 -10.22
C GLN A 141 12.58 -10.28 -11.44
N THR A 142 11.43 -10.30 -12.12
CA THR A 142 11.13 -9.46 -13.27
C THR A 142 9.92 -8.58 -13.01
N ARG A 143 9.90 -7.42 -13.66
CA ARG A 143 8.75 -6.51 -13.63
C ARG A 143 7.50 -7.15 -14.24
N GLU A 144 7.65 -7.70 -15.45
CA GLU A 144 6.58 -8.29 -16.22
C GLU A 144 6.15 -9.66 -15.65
N ASN A 145 4.99 -10.12 -16.06
CA ASN A 145 4.53 -11.49 -15.79
C ASN A 145 5.21 -12.51 -16.72
N ALA A 146 4.83 -13.77 -16.62
CA ALA A 146 5.39 -14.85 -17.43
C ALA A 146 5.13 -14.73 -18.96
N GLN A 147 4.17 -13.89 -19.35
CA GLN A 147 3.88 -13.59 -20.76
C GLN A 147 4.71 -12.41 -21.29
N GLY A 148 5.57 -11.77 -20.46
CA GLY A 148 6.31 -10.56 -20.82
C GLY A 148 5.42 -9.31 -20.84
N VAL A 149 4.32 -9.31 -20.11
CA VAL A 149 3.36 -8.20 -20.05
C VAL A 149 3.50 -7.45 -18.73
N ASP A 150 3.60 -6.13 -18.79
CA ASP A 150 3.46 -5.26 -17.62
C ASP A 150 1.99 -5.24 -17.19
N ILE A 151 1.67 -5.89 -16.07
CA ILE A 151 0.30 -5.98 -15.56
C ILE A 151 -0.28 -4.58 -15.29
N ASN A 152 0.56 -3.60 -14.89
CA ASN A 152 0.11 -2.22 -14.68
C ASN A 152 -0.08 -1.43 -16.02
N ARG A 153 -0.18 -2.13 -17.14
CA ARG A 153 -0.61 -1.61 -18.45
C ARG A 153 -1.74 -2.43 -19.05
N ASP A 154 -2.28 -3.38 -18.29
CA ASP A 154 -3.28 -4.35 -18.75
C ASP A 154 -4.70 -4.10 -18.20
N ALA A 155 -4.95 -2.96 -17.55
CA ALA A 155 -6.24 -2.66 -16.93
C ALA A 155 -7.41 -2.55 -17.94
N VAL A 156 -7.13 -2.27 -19.22
CA VAL A 156 -8.12 -2.14 -20.30
C VAL A 156 -8.27 -3.43 -21.09
N GLU A 157 -7.16 -3.96 -21.61
CA GLU A 157 -7.15 -5.09 -22.53
C GLU A 157 -7.32 -6.44 -21.82
N LEU A 158 -6.88 -6.57 -20.56
CA LEU A 158 -7.00 -7.78 -19.74
C LEU A 158 -6.42 -9.04 -20.40
N ASN A 159 -5.26 -8.90 -21.04
CA ASN A 159 -4.56 -10.00 -21.70
C ASN A 159 -4.00 -11.03 -20.70
N THR A 160 -3.73 -10.61 -19.46
CA THR A 160 -3.13 -11.45 -18.42
C THR A 160 -4.18 -12.05 -17.48
N PRO A 161 -3.99 -13.28 -16.98
CA PRO A 161 -4.85 -13.83 -15.94
C PRO A 161 -4.80 -12.99 -14.65
N GLU A 162 -3.63 -12.44 -14.30
CA GLU A 162 -3.40 -11.57 -13.15
C GLU A 162 -4.24 -10.29 -13.24
N GLY A 163 -4.24 -9.63 -14.40
CA GLY A 163 -5.03 -8.42 -14.65
C GLY A 163 -6.54 -8.69 -14.55
N ARG A 164 -7.01 -9.80 -15.13
CA ARG A 164 -8.42 -10.22 -15.01
C ARG A 164 -8.82 -10.48 -13.56
N ILE A 165 -7.97 -11.15 -12.78
CA ILE A 165 -8.20 -11.42 -11.35
C ILE A 165 -8.29 -10.11 -10.57
N LEU A 166 -7.36 -9.18 -10.77
CA LEU A 166 -7.38 -7.89 -10.07
C LEU A 166 -8.65 -7.10 -10.36
N ARG A 167 -9.03 -7.02 -11.65
CA ARG A 167 -10.26 -6.35 -12.06
C ARG A 167 -11.50 -6.97 -11.42
N GLU A 168 -11.61 -8.30 -11.44
CA GLU A 168 -12.75 -9.01 -10.84
C GLU A 168 -12.85 -8.77 -9.33
N VAL A 169 -11.71 -8.79 -8.62
CA VAL A 169 -11.66 -8.51 -7.19
C VAL A 169 -12.14 -7.10 -6.88
N VAL A 170 -11.66 -6.09 -7.61
CA VAL A 170 -12.08 -4.70 -7.41
C VAL A 170 -13.60 -4.54 -7.61
N LEU A 171 -14.14 -5.15 -8.68
CA LEU A 171 -15.58 -5.11 -8.95
C LEU A 171 -16.42 -5.87 -7.91
N GLN A 172 -15.88 -6.93 -7.28
CA GLN A 172 -16.58 -7.67 -6.21
C GLN A 172 -16.50 -6.95 -4.85
N LEU A 173 -15.38 -6.30 -4.55
CA LEU A 173 -15.16 -5.63 -3.26
C LEU A 173 -15.72 -4.22 -3.21
N GLU A 174 -15.86 -3.56 -4.36
CA GLU A 174 -16.24 -2.15 -4.48
C GLU A 174 -15.52 -1.28 -3.43
N PRO A 175 -14.16 -1.30 -3.38
CA PRO A 175 -13.44 -0.69 -2.28
C PRO A 175 -13.65 0.83 -2.25
N GLN A 176 -13.83 1.38 -1.05
CA GLN A 176 -13.87 2.84 -0.86
C GLN A 176 -12.47 3.46 -0.92
N TYR A 177 -11.45 2.68 -0.52
CA TYR A 177 -10.04 3.08 -0.51
C TYR A 177 -9.19 1.99 -1.16
N GLY A 178 -8.30 2.41 -2.07
CA GLY A 178 -7.36 1.53 -2.77
C GLY A 178 -5.90 1.92 -2.51
N PHE A 179 -5.04 0.95 -2.28
CA PHE A 179 -3.58 1.16 -2.17
C PHE A 179 -2.86 0.32 -3.21
N ASN A 180 -2.31 0.99 -4.21
CA ASN A 180 -1.45 0.41 -5.24
C ASN A 180 0.01 0.51 -4.79
N LEU A 181 0.61 -0.61 -4.41
CA LEU A 181 1.85 -0.64 -3.67
C LEU A 181 3.01 -1.15 -4.52
N HIS A 182 3.96 -0.26 -4.81
CA HIS A 182 5.05 -0.43 -5.76
C HIS A 182 6.44 -0.14 -5.16
N ASN A 183 7.48 -0.51 -5.90
CA ASN A 183 8.82 -0.01 -5.68
C ASN A 183 9.27 0.84 -6.88
N GLN A 184 9.85 1.99 -6.62
CA GLN A 184 10.50 2.80 -7.65
C GLN A 184 12.00 2.49 -7.74
N ARG A 185 12.63 2.95 -8.83
CA ARG A 185 14.08 2.88 -8.99
C ARG A 185 14.80 3.50 -7.80
N ALA A 186 15.86 2.83 -7.32
CA ALA A 186 16.63 3.22 -6.15
C ALA A 186 17.43 4.54 -6.33
N ASP A 187 17.64 4.97 -7.59
CA ASP A 187 18.36 6.19 -7.95
C ASP A 187 17.47 7.43 -8.09
N LYS A 188 16.17 7.31 -7.82
CA LYS A 188 15.29 8.49 -7.77
C LYS A 188 15.59 9.35 -6.56
N THR A 189 15.58 10.66 -6.76
CA THR A 189 15.86 11.66 -5.75
C THR A 189 14.73 12.66 -5.62
N VAL A 190 14.71 13.38 -4.50
CA VAL A 190 13.82 14.52 -4.25
C VAL A 190 14.34 15.73 -5.05
N THR A 191 13.47 16.40 -5.82
CA THR A 191 13.85 17.50 -6.72
C THR A 191 14.66 18.59 -6.06
N ASP A 192 14.26 19.02 -4.87
CA ASP A 192 14.82 20.22 -4.23
C ASP A 192 16.02 19.92 -3.35
N THR A 193 16.20 18.68 -2.90
CA THR A 193 17.25 18.32 -1.95
C THR A 193 18.34 17.42 -2.54
N GLY A 194 18.06 16.73 -3.64
CA GLY A 194 18.95 15.72 -4.21
C GLY A 194 19.09 14.45 -3.35
N LYS A 195 18.40 14.38 -2.22
CA LYS A 195 18.38 13.18 -1.36
C LYS A 195 17.62 12.04 -2.04
N ILE A 196 17.94 10.81 -1.70
CA ILE A 196 17.23 9.61 -2.18
C ILE A 196 15.74 9.75 -1.84
N ALA A 197 14.87 9.55 -2.84
CA ALA A 197 13.42 9.47 -2.62
C ALA A 197 13.06 8.08 -2.09
N VAL A 198 12.88 7.96 -0.78
CA VAL A 198 12.58 6.69 -0.10
C VAL A 198 11.10 6.37 -0.17
N LEU A 199 10.25 7.37 0.02
CA LEU A 199 8.81 7.28 -0.07
C LEU A 199 8.30 8.25 -1.14
N SER A 200 7.60 7.73 -2.14
CA SER A 200 6.86 8.58 -3.07
C SER A 200 5.38 8.23 -3.05
N VAL A 201 4.52 9.24 -3.05
CA VAL A 201 3.06 9.09 -3.03
C VAL A 201 2.44 9.65 -4.31
N LEU A 202 1.42 8.98 -4.82
CA LEU A 202 0.61 9.47 -5.93
C LEU A 202 -0.87 9.25 -5.63
N ALA A 203 -1.69 10.29 -5.83
CA ALA A 203 -3.12 10.15 -6.05
C ALA A 203 -3.33 10.11 -7.57
N PRO A 204 -3.65 8.96 -8.18
CA PRO A 204 -3.81 8.83 -9.62
C PRO A 204 -4.87 9.82 -10.13
N PRO A 205 -4.60 10.55 -11.23
CA PRO A 205 -5.60 11.42 -11.84
C PRO A 205 -6.74 10.59 -12.45
N LEU A 206 -7.91 11.20 -12.55
CA LEU A 206 -9.09 10.56 -13.14
C LEU A 206 -9.07 10.61 -14.68
N ASP A 207 -8.46 11.67 -15.24
CA ASP A 207 -8.39 11.98 -16.64
C ASP A 207 -7.18 12.88 -16.96
N TYR A 208 -7.04 13.28 -18.25
CA TYR A 208 -5.97 14.17 -18.71
C TYR A 208 -6.07 15.61 -18.17
N ASP A 209 -7.26 16.04 -17.76
CA ASP A 209 -7.52 17.38 -17.20
C ASP A 209 -7.30 17.43 -15.67
N ASP A 210 -6.93 16.29 -15.05
CA ASP A 210 -6.74 16.13 -13.61
C ASP A 210 -8.00 16.60 -12.82
N THR A 211 -9.17 16.16 -13.32
CA THR A 211 -10.48 16.55 -12.81
C THR A 211 -10.64 16.14 -11.35
N ASP A 212 -11.13 17.06 -10.55
CA ASP A 212 -11.47 16.82 -9.15
C ASP A 212 -12.77 16.00 -9.05
N SER A 213 -12.71 14.95 -8.24
CA SER A 213 -13.87 14.19 -7.79
C SER A 213 -13.74 13.93 -6.28
N PRO A 214 -14.82 13.56 -5.59
CA PRO A 214 -14.73 13.24 -4.17
C PRO A 214 -13.68 12.16 -3.85
N SER A 215 -13.49 11.16 -4.73
CA SER A 215 -12.48 10.13 -4.55
C SER A 215 -11.06 10.64 -4.77
N VAL A 216 -10.83 11.49 -5.77
CA VAL A 216 -9.52 12.13 -6.03
C VAL A 216 -9.14 13.08 -4.89
N ILE A 217 -10.09 13.88 -4.39
CA ILE A 217 -9.85 14.78 -3.26
C ILE A 217 -9.41 14.00 -2.02
N ARG A 218 -10.13 12.93 -1.64
CA ARG A 218 -9.74 12.07 -0.51
C ARG A 218 -8.38 11.39 -0.74
N ALA A 219 -8.11 10.92 -1.96
CA ALA A 219 -6.82 10.32 -2.30
C ALA A 219 -5.65 11.31 -2.13
N ARG A 220 -5.83 12.56 -2.57
CA ARG A 220 -4.84 13.64 -2.38
C ARG A 220 -4.62 13.97 -0.90
N GLN A 221 -5.70 14.05 -0.11
CA GLN A 221 -5.62 14.29 1.34
C GLN A 221 -4.80 13.19 2.04
N LEU A 222 -5.10 11.93 1.77
CA LEU A 222 -4.34 10.78 2.29
C LEU A 222 -2.89 10.76 1.80
N ALA A 223 -2.65 11.09 0.53
CA ALA A 223 -1.29 11.18 -0.02
C ALA A 223 -0.45 12.27 0.68
N ILE A 224 -1.05 13.44 0.99
CA ILE A 224 -0.39 14.50 1.77
C ILE A 224 -0.04 14.01 3.18
N GLU A 225 -0.98 13.33 3.85
CA GLU A 225 -0.72 12.76 5.18
C GLU A 225 0.42 11.74 5.16
N MET A 226 0.40 10.79 4.22
CA MET A 226 1.46 9.79 4.07
C MET A 226 2.82 10.44 3.76
N PHE A 227 2.85 11.45 2.89
CA PHE A 227 4.05 12.25 2.65
C PHE A 227 4.58 12.89 3.94
N ALA A 228 3.68 13.48 4.76
CA ALA A 228 4.05 14.13 6.02
C ALA A 228 4.58 13.12 7.06
N VAL A 229 4.02 11.91 7.12
CA VAL A 229 4.56 10.81 7.96
C VAL A 229 6.00 10.49 7.54
N GLY A 230 6.24 10.30 6.25
CA GLY A 230 7.58 10.04 5.72
C GLY A 230 8.56 11.17 6.03
N GLN A 231 8.13 12.43 5.92
CA GLN A 231 8.97 13.59 6.27
C GLN A 231 9.34 13.68 7.75
N ARG A 232 8.45 13.24 8.65
CA ARG A 232 8.76 13.18 10.09
C ARG A 232 9.75 12.07 10.43
N LEU A 233 9.58 10.90 9.82
CA LEU A 233 10.44 9.74 10.09
C LEU A 233 11.82 9.88 9.43
N LEU A 234 11.86 10.45 8.22
CA LEU A 234 13.07 10.60 7.42
C LEU A 234 13.02 11.92 6.63
N PRO A 235 13.41 13.06 7.25
CA PRO A 235 13.27 14.39 6.67
C PRO A 235 14.01 14.56 5.34
N GLY A 236 13.28 15.03 4.33
CA GLY A 236 13.81 15.34 3.01
C GLY A 236 13.88 14.14 2.04
N HIS A 237 13.26 13.00 2.40
CA HIS A 237 13.28 11.77 1.61
C HIS A 237 11.90 11.34 1.09
N SER A 238 10.87 12.17 1.28
CA SER A 238 9.52 11.91 0.74
C SER A 238 9.22 12.81 -0.44
N THR A 239 8.46 12.30 -1.41
CA THR A 239 8.09 13.02 -2.63
C THR A 239 6.65 12.72 -3.05
N ARG A 240 6.11 13.56 -3.92
CA ARG A 240 5.05 13.19 -4.82
C ARG A 240 5.66 12.48 -6.05
N TYR A 241 5.10 11.34 -6.43
CA TYR A 241 5.54 10.63 -7.64
C TYR A 241 5.13 11.43 -8.87
N GLU A 242 6.08 11.65 -9.79
CA GLU A 242 5.80 12.33 -11.06
C GLU A 242 5.20 11.32 -12.05
N ALA A 243 3.90 11.44 -12.31
CA ALA A 243 3.21 10.67 -13.33
C ALA A 243 2.08 11.50 -13.95
N GLY A 244 1.86 11.29 -15.24
CA GLY A 244 0.67 11.75 -15.95
C GLY A 244 -0.43 10.69 -15.91
N TYR A 245 -1.63 11.03 -16.42
CA TYR A 245 -2.73 10.09 -16.56
C TYR A 245 -2.38 8.92 -17.48
N MET A 246 -2.58 7.71 -17.00
CA MET A 246 -2.27 6.47 -17.71
C MET A 246 -3.52 5.55 -17.69
N PRO A 247 -4.43 5.65 -18.66
CA PRO A 247 -5.71 4.94 -18.64
C PRO A 247 -5.59 3.41 -18.64
N THR A 248 -4.42 2.88 -19.03
CA THR A 248 -4.14 1.43 -19.01
C THR A 248 -3.58 0.93 -17.68
N ALA A 249 -3.31 1.83 -16.72
CA ALA A 249 -2.81 1.45 -15.41
C ALA A 249 -3.94 1.16 -14.42
N PHE A 250 -3.73 0.20 -13.54
CA PHE A 250 -4.74 -0.20 -12.56
C PHE A 250 -5.00 0.85 -11.48
N GLY A 251 -4.03 1.68 -11.12
CA GLY A 251 -4.26 2.78 -10.19
C GLY A 251 -5.37 3.72 -10.64
N GLU A 252 -5.27 4.20 -11.88
CA GLU A 252 -6.24 5.07 -12.54
C GLU A 252 -7.57 4.35 -12.79
N TRP A 253 -7.51 3.08 -13.20
CA TRP A 253 -8.72 2.30 -13.44
C TRP A 253 -9.52 2.10 -12.15
N VAL A 254 -8.87 1.75 -11.02
CA VAL A 254 -9.51 1.60 -9.70
C VAL A 254 -10.05 2.95 -9.20
N GLN A 255 -9.31 4.05 -9.40
CA GLN A 255 -9.77 5.40 -9.12
C GLN A 255 -11.05 5.73 -9.89
N ALA A 256 -11.14 5.33 -11.16
CA ALA A 256 -12.32 5.53 -12.00
C ALA A 256 -13.53 4.70 -11.57
N GLN A 257 -13.34 3.60 -10.80
CA GLN A 257 -14.44 2.87 -10.17
C GLN A 257 -14.99 3.58 -8.90
N GLY A 258 -14.43 4.73 -8.52
CA GLY A 258 -14.89 5.54 -7.37
C GLY A 258 -14.09 5.31 -6.08
N ALA A 259 -13.13 4.38 -6.07
CA ALA A 259 -12.23 4.19 -4.94
C ALA A 259 -11.27 5.39 -4.80
N SER A 260 -11.04 5.86 -3.57
CA SER A 260 -9.96 6.81 -3.30
C SER A 260 -8.64 6.05 -3.35
N THR A 261 -7.94 6.13 -4.47
CA THR A 261 -6.74 5.30 -4.75
C THR A 261 -5.47 6.09 -4.46
N MET A 262 -4.58 5.50 -3.69
CA MET A 262 -3.23 5.98 -3.43
C MET A 262 -2.22 4.98 -4.00
N LEU A 263 -1.21 5.48 -4.70
CA LEU A 263 -0.04 4.70 -5.07
C LEU A 263 1.12 5.09 -4.16
N LEU A 264 1.81 4.09 -3.63
CA LEU A 264 3.05 4.26 -2.86
C LEU A 264 4.18 3.56 -3.58
N GLU A 265 5.31 4.28 -3.66
CA GLU A 265 6.55 3.76 -4.21
C GLU A 265 7.63 3.67 -3.12
N ALA A 266 8.10 2.47 -2.82
CA ALA A 266 9.28 2.30 -2.00
C ALA A 266 10.54 2.50 -2.86
N GLY A 267 11.37 3.46 -2.47
CA GLY A 267 12.59 3.85 -3.19
C GLY A 267 13.87 3.25 -2.64
N GLY A 268 14.99 3.82 -3.05
CA GLY A 268 16.30 3.52 -2.49
C GLY A 268 16.37 3.83 -1.00
N TRP A 269 17.44 3.34 -0.33
CA TRP A 269 17.60 3.49 1.10
C TRP A 269 18.96 4.10 1.45
N PRO A 270 19.01 5.19 2.25
CA PRO A 270 20.26 5.69 2.80
C PRO A 270 20.72 4.77 3.94
N LYS A 271 21.83 4.04 3.73
CA LYS A 271 22.32 2.97 4.60
C LYS A 271 22.70 3.39 6.04
N ASP A 272 22.89 4.67 6.25
CA ASP A 272 23.30 5.27 7.52
C ASP A 272 22.10 5.74 8.39
N GLN A 273 20.87 5.41 7.99
CA GLN A 273 19.68 5.85 8.70
C GLN A 273 19.19 4.80 9.71
N PRO A 274 18.68 5.27 10.89
CA PRO A 274 18.20 4.38 11.94
C PRO A 274 16.79 3.82 11.71
N VAL A 275 16.06 4.36 10.73
CA VAL A 275 14.73 3.88 10.33
C VAL A 275 14.88 3.01 9.11
N TRP A 276 14.34 1.81 9.13
CA TRP A 276 14.36 0.91 7.99
C TRP A 276 13.28 1.27 6.96
N ARG A 277 13.54 0.99 5.67
CA ARG A 277 12.59 1.25 4.58
C ARG A 277 11.21 0.63 4.87
N ASP A 278 11.17 -0.64 5.21
CA ASP A 278 9.93 -1.38 5.49
C ASP A 278 9.22 -0.81 6.72
N GLU A 279 9.95 -0.40 7.76
CA GLU A 279 9.40 0.28 8.96
C GLU A 279 8.73 1.60 8.59
N LEU A 280 9.38 2.41 7.75
CA LEU A 280 8.84 3.68 7.28
C LEU A 280 7.51 3.46 6.53
N HIS A 281 7.47 2.50 5.62
CA HIS A 281 6.27 2.18 4.85
C HIS A 281 5.17 1.56 5.74
N TYR A 282 5.54 0.71 6.71
CA TYR A 282 4.60 0.17 7.69
C TYR A 282 3.94 1.27 8.52
N VAL A 283 4.73 2.18 9.11
CA VAL A 283 4.18 3.29 9.90
C VAL A 283 3.30 4.20 9.05
N THR A 284 3.70 4.44 7.81
CA THR A 284 2.92 5.24 6.85
C THR A 284 1.56 4.61 6.58
N LEU A 285 1.52 3.31 6.26
CA LEU A 285 0.27 2.60 5.98
C LEU A 285 -0.60 2.44 7.23
N MET A 286 -0.04 2.12 8.40
CA MET A 286 -0.79 2.05 9.66
C MET A 286 -1.40 3.42 10.03
N THR A 287 -0.68 4.52 9.78
CA THR A 287 -1.21 5.87 9.97
C THR A 287 -2.37 6.16 9.02
N ALA A 288 -2.24 5.81 7.75
CA ALA A 288 -3.31 5.96 6.77
C ALA A 288 -4.55 5.13 7.14
N LEU A 289 -4.39 3.88 7.58
CA LEU A 289 -5.49 3.04 8.06
C LEU A 289 -6.22 3.67 9.26
N ARG A 290 -5.47 4.17 10.25
CA ARG A 290 -6.04 4.90 11.38
C ARG A 290 -6.79 6.15 10.92
N SER A 291 -6.22 6.92 10.02
CA SER A 291 -6.81 8.15 9.49
C SER A 291 -8.08 7.87 8.70
N ILE A 292 -8.12 6.81 7.90
CA ILE A 292 -9.33 6.34 7.20
C ILE A 292 -10.42 5.97 8.21
N HIS A 293 -10.09 5.24 9.27
CA HIS A 293 -11.05 4.89 10.32
C HIS A 293 -11.62 6.12 11.01
N GLN A 294 -10.76 7.04 11.41
CA GLN A 294 -11.14 8.26 12.15
C GLN A 294 -11.61 9.41 11.23
N GLN A 295 -11.51 9.28 9.92
CA GLN A 295 -11.75 10.34 8.92
C GLN A 295 -10.85 11.58 9.12
N ALA A 296 -9.68 11.41 9.78
CA ALA A 296 -8.80 12.53 10.15
C ALA A 296 -8.19 13.24 8.93
N PHE A 297 -7.97 12.51 7.83
CA PHE A 297 -7.45 13.07 6.57
C PHE A 297 -8.37 14.18 6.00
N SER A 298 -9.66 14.17 6.32
CA SER A 298 -10.63 15.15 5.78
C SER A 298 -10.34 16.60 6.17
N GLU A 299 -9.58 16.82 7.24
CA GLU A 299 -9.14 18.14 7.68
C GLU A 299 -7.98 18.71 6.83
N ILE A 300 -7.39 17.90 5.93
CA ILE A 300 -6.25 18.31 5.09
C ILE A 300 -6.74 19.00 3.83
N GLU A 301 -6.17 20.17 3.53
CA GLU A 301 -6.45 20.91 2.29
C GLU A 301 -5.84 20.18 1.08
N SER A 302 -6.68 19.55 0.24
CA SER A 302 -6.24 18.74 -0.91
C SER A 302 -5.41 19.50 -1.94
N THR A 303 -5.58 20.84 -2.02
CA THR A 303 -4.83 21.72 -2.92
C THR A 303 -3.32 21.73 -2.65
N GLN A 304 -2.89 21.39 -1.42
CA GLN A 304 -1.48 21.29 -1.05
C GLN A 304 -0.77 20.12 -1.78
N TYR A 305 -1.52 19.13 -2.29
CA TYR A 305 -0.96 17.97 -2.98
C TYR A 305 -0.06 18.37 -4.16
N LYS A 306 -0.47 19.38 -4.94
CA LYS A 306 0.30 19.82 -6.13
C LYS A 306 1.60 20.54 -5.77
N SER A 307 1.74 21.03 -4.54
CA SER A 307 2.96 21.70 -4.05
C SER A 307 4.00 20.76 -3.44
N LEU A 308 3.68 19.46 -3.29
CA LEU A 308 4.64 18.49 -2.77
C LEU A 308 5.82 18.32 -3.73
N PRO A 309 7.07 18.21 -3.22
CA PRO A 309 8.26 18.04 -4.05
C PRO A 309 8.16 16.75 -4.88
N LEU A 310 8.57 16.83 -6.13
CA LEU A 310 8.55 15.70 -7.06
C LEU A 310 9.79 14.82 -6.91
N ASN A 311 9.68 13.55 -7.30
CA ASN A 311 10.83 12.71 -7.51
C ASN A 311 11.42 12.94 -8.92
N LYS A 312 12.71 12.73 -9.07
CA LYS A 312 13.40 12.76 -10.38
C LYS A 312 14.54 11.74 -10.41
N ILE A 313 14.95 11.38 -11.63
CA ILE A 313 16.18 10.62 -11.83
C ILE A 313 17.32 11.63 -11.99
N VAL A 314 18.38 11.49 -11.18
CA VAL A 314 19.62 12.26 -11.39
C VAL A 314 20.29 11.68 -12.66
N LYS A 315 20.46 12.55 -13.66
CA LYS A 315 21.20 12.21 -14.89
C LYS A 315 22.70 12.26 -14.63
#